data_130d67930fa8c0c7f65f68d349d8a7e3
#
_entry.id   130d67930fa8c0c7f65f68d349d8a7e3
#
_cell.length_a   1.000
_cell.length_b   1.000
_cell.length_c   1.000
_cell.angle_alpha   90.00
_cell.angle_beta   90.00
_cell.angle_gamma   90.00
#
_symmetry.space_group_name_H-M   'P 1'
#
loop_
_entity.id
_entity.type
_entity.pdbx_description
1 polymer ?
#
loop_
_entity_poly.entity_id
_entity_poly.type
_entity_poly.pdbx_seq_one_letter_code
_entity_poly.pdbx_strand_id
1 'polypeptide(L)'
;MPWNPEVYNKFKQERFAPFYDLLALINVRPGLNVIDLGCGTGELTRQLTDHLPTAQVLGIDASSEMLKEAKTFKTNQLNFEQRSIEQQIKEGLKYDLVFSNAALQWLENHETLIPTIITMLQPGGQLVVQVPSNQDHFTHRFIRTLAQQEPYCSALNGWIRSVPVLNIESYANLLFDHGGSEIIVFEKVYPHILKDTAALFDWVSGTALIPYLEKLPEKLKTDFIATYKIGLAHNFQEAPVFYPFKRILMVATFN
;
A
#
# COMPACT_ATOMS: atom_id res chain seq x y z
N MET A 1 -11.06 14.00 -6.02
CA MET A 1 -11.48 13.25 -7.22
C MET A 1 -11.76 11.83 -6.77
N PRO A 2 -12.84 11.20 -7.20
CA PRO A 2 -13.01 9.78 -6.95
C PRO A 2 -11.84 9.03 -7.61
N TRP A 3 -11.42 7.94 -7.00
CA TRP A 3 -10.45 7.00 -7.55
C TRP A 3 -10.78 6.69 -9.02
N ASN A 4 -9.79 6.85 -9.93
CA ASN A 4 -10.00 6.65 -11.36
C ASN A 4 -9.40 5.30 -11.80
N PRO A 5 -10.24 4.30 -12.11
CA PRO A 5 -9.80 2.97 -12.56
C PRO A 5 -8.94 3.00 -13.82
N GLU A 6 -9.21 3.91 -14.77
CA GLU A 6 -8.46 3.97 -16.03
C GLU A 6 -7.01 4.41 -15.82
N VAL A 7 -6.78 5.41 -14.97
CA VAL A 7 -5.43 5.85 -14.59
C VAL A 7 -4.73 4.75 -13.79
N TYR A 8 -5.47 4.04 -12.94
CA TYR A 8 -4.94 2.92 -12.16
C TYR A 8 -4.48 1.76 -13.07
N ASN A 9 -5.27 1.40 -14.08
CA ASN A 9 -4.99 0.29 -14.98
C ASN A 9 -3.86 0.57 -15.99
N LYS A 10 -3.55 1.84 -16.28
CA LYS A 10 -2.47 2.26 -17.19
C LYS A 10 -1.09 1.74 -16.78
N PHE A 11 -0.89 1.49 -15.47
CA PHE A 11 0.39 1.05 -14.89
C PHE A 11 0.27 -0.30 -14.17
N LYS A 12 -0.54 -1.20 -14.71
CA LYS A 12 -0.87 -2.47 -14.06
C LYS A 12 0.35 -3.37 -13.85
N GLN A 13 1.23 -3.47 -14.87
CA GLN A 13 2.41 -4.33 -14.79
C GLN A 13 3.41 -3.85 -13.73
N GLU A 14 3.66 -2.56 -13.65
CA GLU A 14 4.54 -1.95 -12.66
C GLU A 14 4.00 -2.11 -11.23
N ARG A 15 2.68 -2.17 -11.07
CA ARG A 15 2.03 -2.40 -9.76
C ARG A 15 2.07 -3.86 -9.33
N PHE A 16 2.14 -4.79 -10.28
CA PHE A 16 2.14 -6.23 -10.00
C PHE A 16 3.53 -6.78 -9.68
N ALA A 17 4.60 -6.21 -10.21
CA ALA A 17 5.95 -6.69 -9.94
C ALA A 17 6.27 -6.81 -8.43
N PRO A 18 5.95 -5.82 -7.56
CA PRO A 18 6.15 -5.96 -6.12
C PRO A 18 5.32 -7.07 -5.47
N PHE A 19 4.14 -7.34 -6.00
CA PHE A 19 3.29 -8.42 -5.52
C PHE A 19 3.91 -9.80 -5.81
N TYR A 20 4.47 -10.00 -7.00
CA TYR A 20 5.15 -11.27 -7.32
C TYR A 20 6.41 -11.49 -6.47
N ASP A 21 7.17 -10.43 -6.21
CA ASP A 21 8.29 -10.52 -5.26
C ASP A 21 7.80 -10.88 -3.85
N LEU A 22 6.64 -10.34 -3.45
CA LEU A 22 6.04 -10.65 -2.15
C LEU A 22 5.53 -12.10 -2.07
N LEU A 23 4.91 -12.62 -3.13
CA LEU A 23 4.50 -14.03 -3.23
C LEU A 23 5.68 -14.98 -3.07
N ALA A 24 6.83 -14.64 -3.65
CA ALA A 24 8.04 -15.46 -3.58
C ALA A 24 8.61 -15.59 -2.15
N LEU A 25 8.18 -14.75 -1.20
CA LEU A 25 8.60 -14.82 0.21
C LEU A 25 7.69 -15.73 1.05
N ILE A 26 6.59 -16.22 0.49
CA ILE A 26 5.65 -17.06 1.23
C ILE A 26 6.20 -18.46 1.37
N ASN A 27 6.16 -18.98 2.59
CA ASN A 27 6.41 -20.41 2.86
C ASN A 27 5.17 -21.23 2.48
N VAL A 28 5.13 -21.69 1.24
CA VAL A 28 3.97 -22.37 0.67
C VAL A 28 3.77 -23.74 1.32
N ARG A 29 2.59 -23.94 1.93
CA ARG A 29 2.15 -25.20 2.54
C ARG A 29 0.70 -25.49 2.14
N PRO A 30 0.29 -26.78 2.04
CA PRO A 30 -1.11 -27.10 1.79
C PRO A 30 -2.04 -26.70 2.94
N GLY A 31 -3.26 -26.30 2.63
CA GLY A 31 -4.34 -26.11 3.61
C GLY A 31 -4.23 -24.89 4.49
N LEU A 32 -3.44 -23.87 4.10
CA LEU A 32 -3.31 -22.64 4.86
C LEU A 32 -4.65 -21.89 5.02
N ASN A 33 -4.91 -21.37 6.22
CA ASN A 33 -5.91 -20.35 6.46
C ASN A 33 -5.27 -18.97 6.33
N VAL A 34 -5.69 -18.19 5.34
CA VAL A 34 -5.01 -16.97 4.88
C VAL A 34 -5.93 -15.78 4.96
N ILE A 35 -5.40 -14.65 5.42
CA ILE A 35 -6.09 -13.36 5.29
C ILE A 35 -5.25 -12.39 4.45
N ASP A 36 -5.90 -11.70 3.50
CA ASP A 36 -5.33 -10.58 2.74
C ASP A 36 -5.93 -9.27 3.24
N LEU A 37 -5.10 -8.48 3.92
CA LEU A 37 -5.48 -7.22 4.55
C LEU A 37 -5.40 -6.07 3.54
N GLY A 38 -6.56 -5.54 3.12
CA GLY A 38 -6.67 -4.51 2.10
C GLY A 38 -6.60 -5.10 0.69
N CYS A 39 -7.44 -6.08 0.41
CA CYS A 39 -7.46 -6.86 -0.84
C CYS A 39 -7.83 -6.04 -2.10
N GLY A 40 -8.36 -4.82 -1.93
CA GLY A 40 -8.76 -3.96 -3.03
C GLY A 40 -9.76 -4.62 -3.98
N THR A 41 -9.47 -4.60 -5.28
CA THR A 41 -10.32 -5.19 -6.34
C THR A 41 -10.28 -6.72 -6.38
N GLY A 42 -9.51 -7.38 -5.53
CA GLY A 42 -9.46 -8.83 -5.40
C GLY A 42 -8.66 -9.57 -6.46
N GLU A 43 -8.19 -8.91 -7.52
CA GLU A 43 -7.43 -9.55 -8.60
C GLU A 43 -6.12 -10.18 -8.08
N LEU A 44 -5.39 -9.46 -7.25
CA LEU A 44 -4.14 -9.97 -6.66
C LEU A 44 -4.41 -11.03 -5.59
N THR A 45 -5.49 -10.88 -4.81
CA THR A 45 -5.92 -11.91 -3.86
C THR A 45 -6.30 -13.21 -4.57
N ARG A 46 -6.86 -13.13 -5.77
CA ARG A 46 -7.13 -14.30 -6.60
C ARG A 46 -5.81 -14.99 -6.99
N GLN A 47 -4.80 -14.23 -7.43
CA GLN A 47 -3.49 -14.79 -7.77
C GLN A 47 -2.76 -15.36 -6.54
N LEU A 48 -2.91 -14.73 -5.35
CA LEU A 48 -2.45 -15.30 -4.09
C LEU A 48 -3.10 -16.67 -3.82
N THR A 49 -4.42 -16.77 -4.01
CA THR A 49 -5.15 -18.04 -3.83
C THR A 49 -4.67 -19.11 -4.81
N ASP A 50 -4.47 -18.76 -6.07
CA ASP A 50 -3.99 -19.68 -7.10
C ASP A 50 -2.53 -20.16 -6.84
N HIS A 51 -1.75 -19.35 -6.12
CA HIS A 51 -0.37 -19.68 -5.71
C HIS A 51 -0.34 -20.67 -4.52
N LEU A 52 -1.39 -20.75 -3.70
CA LEU A 52 -1.43 -21.50 -2.45
C LEU A 52 -2.30 -22.75 -2.59
N PRO A 53 -1.73 -23.97 -2.61
CA PRO A 53 -2.50 -25.18 -2.81
C PRO A 53 -3.45 -25.44 -1.64
N THR A 54 -4.74 -25.64 -1.95
CA THR A 54 -5.81 -25.97 -0.98
C THR A 54 -6.03 -24.93 0.15
N ALA A 55 -5.47 -23.72 0.01
CA ALA A 55 -5.67 -22.66 1.02
C ALA A 55 -7.12 -22.20 1.05
N GLN A 56 -7.55 -21.73 2.24
CA GLN A 56 -8.76 -20.93 2.39
C GLN A 56 -8.35 -19.47 2.58
N VAL A 57 -8.77 -18.61 1.65
CA VAL A 57 -8.33 -17.21 1.60
C VAL A 57 -9.52 -16.29 1.86
N LEU A 58 -9.38 -15.39 2.82
CA LEU A 58 -10.28 -14.29 3.08
C LEU A 58 -9.60 -12.97 2.67
N GLY A 59 -10.12 -12.28 1.68
CA GLY A 59 -9.75 -10.90 1.38
C GLY A 59 -10.67 -9.92 2.09
N ILE A 60 -10.12 -8.92 2.76
CA ILE A 60 -10.89 -7.85 3.37
C ILE A 60 -10.48 -6.49 2.83
N ASP A 61 -11.44 -5.60 2.68
CA ASP A 61 -11.22 -4.18 2.35
C ASP A 61 -12.32 -3.32 2.98
N ALA A 62 -11.98 -2.10 3.39
CA ALA A 62 -12.95 -1.16 3.93
C ALA A 62 -13.85 -0.55 2.84
N SER A 63 -13.37 -0.50 1.59
CA SER A 63 -14.06 0.10 0.46
C SER A 63 -15.08 -0.86 -0.15
N SER A 64 -16.36 -0.54 0.00
CA SER A 64 -17.44 -1.26 -0.69
C SER A 64 -17.31 -1.19 -2.22
N GLU A 65 -16.73 -0.11 -2.75
CA GLU A 65 -16.53 0.09 -4.18
C GLU A 65 -15.50 -0.90 -4.74
N MET A 66 -14.34 -1.04 -4.06
CA MET A 66 -13.33 -2.03 -4.41
C MET A 66 -13.90 -3.46 -4.39
N LEU A 67 -14.69 -3.77 -3.39
CA LEU A 67 -15.25 -5.11 -3.21
C LEU A 67 -16.36 -5.47 -4.21
N LYS A 68 -16.94 -4.51 -4.94
CA LYS A 68 -17.85 -4.83 -6.05
C LYS A 68 -17.14 -5.65 -7.13
N GLU A 69 -15.91 -5.27 -7.47
CA GLU A 69 -15.10 -5.99 -8.43
C GLU A 69 -14.55 -7.29 -7.82
N ALA A 70 -14.03 -7.23 -6.59
CA ALA A 70 -13.46 -8.38 -5.88
C ALA A 70 -14.40 -9.60 -5.83
N LYS A 71 -15.69 -9.37 -5.64
CA LYS A 71 -16.71 -10.44 -5.58
C LYS A 71 -16.78 -11.28 -6.85
N THR A 72 -16.34 -10.78 -8.00
CA THR A 72 -16.29 -11.54 -9.26
C THR A 72 -15.23 -12.64 -9.23
N PHE A 73 -14.22 -12.52 -8.36
CA PHE A 73 -13.15 -13.50 -8.18
C PHE A 73 -13.45 -14.56 -7.11
N LYS A 74 -14.61 -14.50 -6.45
CA LYS A 74 -15.00 -15.45 -5.39
C LYS A 74 -15.03 -16.89 -5.91
N THR A 75 -14.51 -17.80 -5.10
CA THR A 75 -14.51 -19.25 -5.35
C THR A 75 -14.86 -20.02 -4.07
N ASN A 76 -14.78 -21.35 -4.09
CA ASN A 76 -14.90 -22.16 -2.87
C ASN A 76 -13.73 -21.97 -1.89
N GLN A 77 -12.57 -21.48 -2.38
CA GLN A 77 -11.36 -21.26 -1.61
C GLN A 77 -11.10 -19.78 -1.32
N LEU A 78 -11.80 -18.85 -1.97
CA LEU A 78 -11.59 -17.41 -1.87
C LEU A 78 -12.92 -16.70 -1.59
N ASN A 79 -12.96 -15.97 -0.48
CA ASN A 79 -14.07 -15.13 -0.11
C ASN A 79 -13.62 -13.68 0.13
N PHE A 80 -14.56 -12.72 0.04
CA PHE A 80 -14.32 -11.31 0.28
C PHE A 80 -15.34 -10.74 1.24
N GLU A 81 -14.88 -9.93 2.21
CA GLU A 81 -15.72 -9.26 3.18
C GLU A 81 -15.41 -7.78 3.30
N GLN A 82 -16.44 -6.95 3.44
CA GLN A 82 -16.26 -5.53 3.75
C GLN A 82 -15.95 -5.38 5.23
N ARG A 83 -14.69 -5.10 5.52
CA ARG A 83 -14.21 -4.94 6.89
C ARG A 83 -12.92 -4.11 6.89
N SER A 84 -12.75 -3.20 7.84
CA SER A 84 -11.46 -2.54 8.02
C SER A 84 -10.46 -3.48 8.73
N ILE A 85 -9.17 -3.17 8.59
CA ILE A 85 -8.11 -3.95 9.25
C ILE A 85 -8.27 -3.89 10.78
N GLU A 86 -8.63 -2.72 11.32
CA GLU A 86 -8.84 -2.54 12.77
C GLU A 86 -10.07 -3.31 13.27
N GLN A 87 -11.12 -3.46 12.45
CA GLN A 87 -12.26 -4.30 12.78
C GLN A 87 -11.85 -5.77 12.79
N GLN A 88 -11.09 -6.21 11.77
CA GLN A 88 -10.61 -7.59 11.67
C GLN A 88 -9.74 -8.00 12.86
N ILE A 89 -8.84 -7.12 13.29
CA ILE A 89 -7.98 -7.36 14.46
C ILE A 89 -8.84 -7.65 15.72
N LYS A 90 -9.93 -6.90 15.91
CA LYS A 90 -10.83 -7.06 17.07
C LYS A 90 -11.59 -8.37 17.09
N GLU A 91 -11.73 -9.07 15.97
CA GLU A 91 -12.37 -10.39 15.89
C GLU A 91 -11.56 -11.48 16.63
N GLY A 92 -10.26 -11.28 16.84
CA GLY A 92 -9.39 -12.24 17.52
C GLY A 92 -9.17 -13.55 16.74
N LEU A 93 -9.53 -13.60 15.46
CA LEU A 93 -9.33 -14.75 14.59
C LEU A 93 -7.85 -14.95 14.28
N LYS A 94 -7.45 -16.19 14.05
CA LYS A 94 -6.07 -16.58 13.81
C LYS A 94 -5.90 -17.19 12.42
N TYR A 95 -4.73 -16.91 11.82
CA TYR A 95 -4.39 -17.30 10.45
C TYR A 95 -2.99 -17.92 10.39
N ASP A 96 -2.78 -18.83 9.44
CA ASP A 96 -1.46 -19.37 9.12
C ASP A 96 -0.61 -18.36 8.32
N LEU A 97 -1.27 -17.51 7.54
CA LEU A 97 -0.64 -16.44 6.77
C LEU A 97 -1.46 -15.16 6.87
N VAL A 98 -0.84 -14.10 7.35
CA VAL A 98 -1.35 -12.73 7.23
C VAL A 98 -0.58 -12.04 6.12
N PHE A 99 -1.28 -11.73 5.06
CA PHE A 99 -0.74 -11.10 3.85
C PHE A 99 -1.28 -9.67 3.73
N SER A 100 -0.44 -8.74 3.26
CA SER A 100 -0.89 -7.38 2.92
C SER A 100 -0.01 -6.77 1.84
N ASN A 101 -0.60 -6.35 0.74
CA ASN A 101 0.11 -5.74 -0.37
C ASN A 101 -0.39 -4.32 -0.65
N ALA A 102 0.44 -3.32 -0.37
CA ALA A 102 0.17 -1.91 -0.60
C ALA A 102 -1.12 -1.38 0.07
N ALA A 103 -1.41 -1.84 1.31
CA ALA A 103 -2.55 -1.41 2.09
C ALA A 103 -2.17 -0.69 3.39
N LEU A 104 -1.18 -1.20 4.15
CA LEU A 104 -0.88 -0.70 5.48
C LEU A 104 -0.41 0.76 5.52
N GLN A 105 0.18 1.30 4.44
CA GLN A 105 0.59 2.71 4.37
C GLN A 105 -0.57 3.72 4.50
N TRP A 106 -1.79 3.25 4.53
CA TRP A 106 -2.99 4.07 4.77
C TRP A 106 -3.38 4.16 6.24
N LEU A 107 -2.76 3.33 7.09
CA LEU A 107 -2.99 3.25 8.52
C LEU A 107 -1.85 3.95 9.28
N GLU A 108 -2.19 4.50 10.43
CA GLU A 108 -1.24 5.21 11.28
C GLU A 108 -0.51 4.27 12.26
N ASN A 109 0.57 4.76 12.88
CA ASN A 109 1.24 4.16 14.01
C ASN A 109 1.68 2.71 13.77
N HIS A 110 2.53 2.49 12.76
CA HIS A 110 3.05 1.15 12.43
C HIS A 110 3.77 0.47 13.60
N GLU A 111 4.35 1.24 14.54
CA GLU A 111 4.97 0.72 15.76
C GLU A 111 3.99 -0.08 16.64
N THR A 112 2.70 0.26 16.61
CA THR A 112 1.66 -0.47 17.35
C THR A 112 0.81 -1.36 16.44
N LEU A 113 0.63 -0.95 15.19
CA LEU A 113 -0.17 -1.69 14.21
C LEU A 113 0.45 -3.05 13.88
N ILE A 114 1.74 -3.11 13.55
CA ILE A 114 2.42 -4.36 13.17
C ILE A 114 2.39 -5.38 14.31
N PRO A 115 2.75 -5.04 15.57
CA PRO A 115 2.57 -5.95 16.70
C PRO A 115 1.14 -6.47 16.85
N THR A 116 0.15 -5.60 16.65
CA THR A 116 -1.24 -6.01 16.76
C THR A 116 -1.64 -6.97 15.63
N ILE A 117 -1.16 -6.75 14.40
CA ILE A 117 -1.36 -7.67 13.28
C ILE A 117 -0.69 -9.03 13.54
N ILE A 118 0.51 -9.05 14.14
CA ILE A 118 1.20 -10.29 14.54
C ILE A 118 0.32 -11.14 15.47
N THR A 119 -0.49 -10.51 16.33
CA THR A 119 -1.42 -11.27 17.19
C THR A 119 -2.48 -12.06 16.41
N MET A 120 -2.67 -11.81 15.12
CA MET A 120 -3.58 -12.57 14.27
C MET A 120 -2.97 -13.88 13.73
N LEU A 121 -1.71 -14.17 14.02
CA LEU A 121 -1.04 -15.38 13.55
C LEU A 121 -1.27 -16.55 14.49
N GLN A 122 -1.40 -17.75 13.91
CA GLN A 122 -1.29 -19.02 14.60
C GLN A 122 0.19 -19.27 14.95
N PRO A 123 0.52 -20.13 15.94
CA PRO A 123 1.87 -20.63 16.12
C PRO A 123 2.41 -21.24 14.81
N GLY A 124 3.61 -20.84 14.38
CA GLY A 124 4.20 -21.19 13.09
C GLY A 124 3.62 -20.43 11.91
N GLY A 125 2.81 -19.41 12.15
CA GLY A 125 2.23 -18.54 11.12
C GLY A 125 3.23 -17.51 10.59
N GLN A 126 2.98 -17.01 9.38
CA GLN A 126 3.83 -16.07 8.67
C GLN A 126 3.14 -14.73 8.44
N LEU A 127 3.84 -13.63 8.72
CA LEU A 127 3.46 -12.28 8.29
C LEU A 127 4.22 -11.95 7.01
N VAL A 128 3.50 -11.52 5.95
CA VAL A 128 4.08 -11.17 4.65
C VAL A 128 3.48 -9.85 4.20
N VAL A 129 4.27 -8.78 4.20
CA VAL A 129 3.76 -7.41 3.97
C VAL A 129 4.64 -6.64 3.00
N GLN A 130 4.00 -5.87 2.12
CA GLN A 130 4.65 -4.89 1.27
C GLN A 130 4.00 -3.52 1.44
N VAL A 131 4.83 -2.49 1.56
CA VAL A 131 4.40 -1.08 1.60
C VAL A 131 5.23 -0.20 0.68
N PRO A 132 4.65 0.84 0.04
CA PRO A 132 5.42 1.87 -0.66
C PRO A 132 6.33 2.64 0.30
N SER A 133 7.53 3.01 -0.16
CA SER A 133 8.55 3.74 0.62
C SER A 133 9.08 4.95 -0.15
N ASN A 134 8.19 5.74 -0.74
CA ASN A 134 8.56 6.91 -1.57
C ASN A 134 8.41 8.26 -0.88
N GLN A 135 8.20 8.27 0.44
CA GLN A 135 7.96 9.50 1.22
C GLN A 135 9.07 10.55 1.06
N ASP A 136 10.33 10.12 0.84
CA ASP A 136 11.49 11.00 0.68
C ASP A 136 11.78 11.36 -0.78
N HIS A 137 11.07 10.79 -1.74
CA HIS A 137 11.19 11.19 -3.13
C HIS A 137 10.66 12.62 -3.35
N PHE A 138 11.24 13.35 -4.31
CA PHE A 138 10.85 14.74 -4.60
C PHE A 138 9.33 14.90 -4.75
N THR A 139 8.68 14.03 -5.47
CA THR A 139 7.23 14.10 -5.71
C THR A 139 6.42 14.17 -4.42
N HIS A 140 6.75 13.36 -3.42
CA HIS A 140 6.03 13.32 -2.14
C HIS A 140 6.46 14.47 -1.21
N ARG A 141 7.77 14.80 -1.17
CA ARG A 141 8.25 15.94 -0.39
C ARG A 141 7.65 17.24 -0.89
N PHE A 142 7.60 17.44 -2.21
CA PHE A 142 7.09 18.67 -2.79
C PHE A 142 5.60 18.89 -2.50
N ILE A 143 4.77 17.83 -2.48
CA ILE A 143 3.37 17.94 -2.04
C ILE A 143 3.30 18.51 -0.62
N ARG A 144 4.10 17.95 0.32
CA ARG A 144 4.13 18.43 1.70
C ARG A 144 4.62 19.86 1.82
N THR A 145 5.67 20.21 1.09
CA THR A 145 6.20 21.58 1.03
C THR A 145 5.16 22.58 0.51
N LEU A 146 4.47 22.21 -0.57
CA LEU A 146 3.42 23.04 -1.15
C LEU A 146 2.24 23.23 -0.18
N ALA A 147 1.83 22.17 0.50
CA ALA A 147 0.74 22.22 1.48
C ALA A 147 1.07 23.11 2.71
N GLN A 148 2.35 23.39 2.97
CA GLN A 148 2.81 24.30 4.02
C GLN A 148 2.86 25.78 3.60
N GLN A 149 2.63 26.06 2.32
CA GLN A 149 2.61 27.42 1.79
C GLN A 149 1.19 28.03 1.81
N GLU A 150 1.12 29.34 1.95
CA GLU A 150 -0.15 30.05 1.77
C GLU A 150 -0.53 30.10 0.29
N PRO A 151 -1.81 29.99 -0.05
CA PRO A 151 -2.98 29.92 0.85
C PRO A 151 -3.36 28.50 1.33
N TYR A 152 -2.61 27.48 0.95
CA TYR A 152 -2.96 26.06 1.22
C TYR A 152 -2.82 25.71 2.70
N CYS A 153 -1.77 26.22 3.37
CA CYS A 153 -1.53 25.95 4.79
C CYS A 153 -2.74 26.38 5.63
N SER A 154 -3.23 27.61 5.45
CA SER A 154 -4.42 28.10 6.13
C SER A 154 -5.68 27.29 5.78
N ALA A 155 -5.85 26.93 4.50
CA ALA A 155 -7.01 26.16 4.04
C ALA A 155 -7.04 24.73 4.58
N LEU A 156 -5.87 24.14 4.83
CA LEU A 156 -5.69 22.82 5.42
C LEU A 156 -5.65 22.86 6.96
N ASN A 157 -5.76 24.03 7.59
CA ASN A 157 -5.56 24.25 9.03
C ASN A 157 -4.21 23.68 9.52
N GLY A 158 -3.14 23.84 8.73
CA GLY A 158 -1.81 23.30 9.02
C GLY A 158 -1.70 21.77 8.89
N TRP A 159 -2.75 21.08 8.42
CA TRP A 159 -2.71 19.63 8.28
C TRP A 159 -1.75 19.19 7.17
N ILE A 160 -0.90 18.25 7.50
CA ILE A 160 -0.01 17.55 6.59
C ILE A 160 -0.24 16.05 6.77
N ARG A 161 -0.30 15.31 5.66
CA ARG A 161 -0.41 13.86 5.73
C ARG A 161 0.79 13.29 6.50
N SER A 162 0.51 12.47 7.48
CA SER A 162 1.53 11.69 8.19
C SER A 162 2.26 10.72 7.25
N VAL A 163 3.42 10.27 7.69
CA VAL A 163 4.24 9.25 7.01
C VAL A 163 4.36 8.06 7.97
N PRO A 164 3.36 7.15 7.98
CA PRO A 164 3.32 6.05 8.94
C PRO A 164 4.35 4.95 8.64
N VAL A 165 4.88 4.91 7.41
CA VAL A 165 5.82 3.88 6.96
C VAL A 165 7.18 4.10 7.61
N LEU A 166 7.66 3.08 8.33
CA LEU A 166 8.95 3.07 9.02
C LEU A 166 10.10 2.75 8.05
N ASN A 167 11.33 2.95 8.49
CA ASN A 167 12.49 2.45 7.77
C ASN A 167 12.67 0.93 7.95
N ILE A 168 13.53 0.31 7.14
CA ILE A 168 13.72 -1.15 7.12
C ILE A 168 14.27 -1.70 8.45
N GLU A 169 15.16 -0.95 9.11
CA GLU A 169 15.74 -1.36 10.41
C GLU A 169 14.67 -1.35 11.50
N SER A 170 13.82 -0.32 11.53
CA SER A 170 12.71 -0.25 12.49
C SER A 170 11.73 -1.40 12.32
N TYR A 171 11.37 -1.76 11.07
CA TYR A 171 10.53 -2.93 10.84
C TYR A 171 11.21 -4.23 11.26
N ALA A 172 12.51 -4.41 10.97
CA ALA A 172 13.25 -5.62 11.36
C ALA A 172 13.30 -5.78 12.89
N ASN A 173 13.59 -4.69 13.61
CA ASN A 173 13.57 -4.67 15.08
C ASN A 173 12.18 -4.99 15.62
N LEU A 174 11.15 -4.38 15.05
CA LEU A 174 9.77 -4.59 15.47
C LEU A 174 9.32 -6.06 15.33
N LEU A 175 9.69 -6.71 14.22
CA LEU A 175 9.43 -8.13 14.02
C LEU A 175 10.21 -9.00 15.03
N PHE A 176 11.48 -8.69 15.27
CA PHE A 176 12.34 -9.40 16.23
C PHE A 176 11.82 -9.28 17.66
N ASP A 177 11.50 -8.06 18.11
CA ASP A 177 11.04 -7.76 19.48
C ASP A 177 9.71 -8.46 19.81
N HIS A 178 8.94 -8.85 18.78
CA HIS A 178 7.66 -9.56 18.94
C HIS A 178 7.76 -11.07 18.61
N GLY A 179 8.98 -11.63 18.68
CA GLY A 179 9.20 -13.08 18.59
C GLY A 179 9.29 -13.63 17.16
N GLY A 180 9.49 -12.76 16.17
CA GLY A 180 9.71 -13.18 14.79
C GLY A 180 11.01 -13.95 14.61
N SER A 181 10.96 -15.00 13.80
CA SER A 181 12.08 -15.76 13.29
C SER A 181 12.09 -15.72 11.76
N GLU A 182 13.19 -16.13 11.13
CA GLU A 182 13.35 -16.09 9.66
C GLU A 182 13.02 -14.70 9.08
N ILE A 183 13.44 -13.66 9.79
CA ILE A 183 13.11 -12.26 9.46
C ILE A 183 13.86 -11.85 8.20
N ILE A 184 13.13 -11.38 7.20
CA ILE A 184 13.67 -10.72 6.01
C ILE A 184 12.95 -9.38 5.84
N VAL A 185 13.71 -8.28 5.83
CA VAL A 185 13.20 -6.94 5.52
C VAL A 185 14.15 -6.27 4.55
N PHE A 186 13.65 -5.82 3.41
CA PHE A 186 14.47 -5.12 2.44
C PHE A 186 13.68 -4.06 1.68
N GLU A 187 14.38 -3.06 1.17
CA GLU A 187 13.83 -2.06 0.26
C GLU A 187 14.28 -2.37 -1.17
N LYS A 188 13.33 -2.43 -2.10
CA LYS A 188 13.59 -2.65 -3.54
C LYS A 188 13.11 -1.46 -4.35
N VAL A 189 13.92 -1.03 -5.32
CA VAL A 189 13.54 -0.05 -6.34
C VAL A 189 12.88 -0.76 -7.49
N TYR A 190 11.67 -0.34 -7.84
CA TYR A 190 10.97 -0.74 -9.06
C TYR A 190 11.04 0.42 -10.05
N PRO A 191 11.86 0.31 -11.10
CA PRO A 191 12.02 1.39 -12.07
C PRO A 191 10.73 1.61 -12.86
N HIS A 192 10.20 2.83 -12.80
CA HIS A 192 9.15 3.27 -13.71
C HIS A 192 9.75 4.24 -14.72
N ILE A 193 9.70 3.88 -15.98
CA ILE A 193 10.13 4.74 -17.08
C ILE A 193 8.90 5.39 -17.67
N LEU A 194 8.65 6.63 -17.26
CA LEU A 194 7.47 7.38 -17.63
C LEU A 194 7.79 8.25 -18.84
N LYS A 195 6.84 8.34 -19.77
CA LYS A 195 7.03 9.07 -21.04
C LYS A 195 7.51 10.51 -20.82
N ASP A 196 6.93 11.19 -19.84
CA ASP A 196 7.15 12.60 -19.54
C ASP A 196 6.66 12.94 -18.13
N THR A 197 6.81 14.22 -17.73
CA THR A 197 6.32 14.74 -16.45
C THR A 197 4.79 14.69 -16.32
N ALA A 198 4.04 14.69 -17.40
CA ALA A 198 2.59 14.53 -17.35
C ALA A 198 2.23 13.11 -16.89
N ALA A 199 2.92 12.09 -17.43
CA ALA A 199 2.77 10.71 -16.97
C ALA A 199 3.20 10.52 -15.50
N LEU A 200 4.25 11.24 -15.05
CA LEU A 200 4.64 11.26 -13.64
C LEU A 200 3.55 11.88 -12.75
N PHE A 201 2.96 13.00 -13.20
CA PHE A 201 1.82 13.60 -12.51
C PHE A 201 0.64 12.63 -12.42
N ASP A 202 0.27 11.97 -13.53
CA ASP A 202 -0.82 10.97 -13.56
C ASP A 202 -0.57 9.86 -12.53
N TRP A 203 0.67 9.35 -12.44
CA TRP A 203 1.04 8.33 -11.46
C TRP A 203 0.83 8.80 -10.01
N VAL A 204 1.36 9.97 -9.67
CA VAL A 204 1.33 10.49 -8.29
C VAL A 204 -0.06 10.96 -7.90
N SER A 205 -0.82 11.55 -8.85
CA SER A 205 -2.16 12.10 -8.59
C SER A 205 -3.17 11.04 -8.16
N GLY A 206 -3.00 9.80 -8.64
CA GLY A 206 -3.86 8.68 -8.27
C GLY A 206 -3.66 8.15 -6.84
N THR A 207 -2.71 8.69 -6.08
CA THR A 207 -2.39 8.21 -4.72
C THR A 207 -2.03 9.35 -3.75
N ALA A 208 -0.87 9.97 -3.92
CA ALA A 208 -0.30 10.89 -2.93
C ALA A 208 -1.04 12.24 -2.84
N LEU A 209 -1.64 12.71 -3.95
CA LEU A 209 -2.38 13.97 -3.98
C LEU A 209 -3.81 13.85 -3.40
N ILE A 210 -4.44 12.66 -3.49
CA ILE A 210 -5.84 12.47 -3.11
C ILE A 210 -6.16 13.04 -1.72
N PRO A 211 -5.42 12.74 -0.62
CA PRO A 211 -5.77 13.22 0.70
C PRO A 211 -5.77 14.74 0.85
N TYR A 212 -4.89 15.42 0.10
CA TYR A 212 -4.84 16.87 0.08
C TYR A 212 -6.01 17.49 -0.70
N LEU A 213 -6.31 16.93 -1.87
CA LEU A 213 -7.41 17.40 -2.71
C LEU A 213 -8.79 17.17 -2.07
N GLU A 214 -8.94 16.13 -1.26
CA GLU A 214 -10.18 15.91 -0.49
C GLU A 214 -10.41 16.96 0.59
N LYS A 215 -9.33 17.46 1.21
CA LYS A 215 -9.39 18.45 2.29
C LYS A 215 -9.41 19.90 1.80
N LEU A 216 -8.80 20.19 0.65
CA LEU A 216 -8.76 21.54 0.11
C LEU A 216 -10.14 22.00 -0.38
N PRO A 217 -10.51 23.28 -0.14
CA PRO A 217 -11.67 23.90 -0.78
C PRO A 217 -11.55 23.87 -2.30
N GLU A 218 -12.66 23.69 -3.00
CA GLU A 218 -12.69 23.51 -4.47
C GLU A 218 -11.92 24.60 -5.23
N LYS A 219 -12.09 25.86 -4.78
CA LYS A 219 -11.41 27.03 -5.37
C LYS A 219 -9.88 26.95 -5.36
N LEU A 220 -9.28 26.18 -4.44
CA LEU A 220 -7.83 26.05 -4.31
C LEU A 220 -7.27 24.78 -4.96
N LYS A 221 -8.11 23.80 -5.29
CA LYS A 221 -7.66 22.52 -5.87
C LYS A 221 -6.97 22.71 -7.23
N THR A 222 -7.57 23.53 -8.10
CA THR A 222 -7.02 23.79 -9.45
C THR A 222 -5.65 24.45 -9.37
N ASP A 223 -5.51 25.45 -8.49
CA ASP A 223 -4.24 26.15 -8.30
C ASP A 223 -3.17 25.25 -7.65
N PHE A 224 -3.54 24.46 -6.64
CA PHE A 224 -2.65 23.47 -6.02
C PHE A 224 -2.10 22.47 -7.05
N ILE A 225 -2.98 21.93 -7.91
CA ILE A 225 -2.59 21.01 -8.99
C ILE A 225 -1.67 21.71 -10.01
N ALA A 226 -1.99 22.94 -10.40
CA ALA A 226 -1.19 23.69 -11.37
C ALA A 226 0.22 23.97 -10.83
N THR A 227 0.32 24.45 -9.59
CA THR A 227 1.59 24.72 -8.91
C THR A 227 2.41 23.43 -8.75
N TYR A 228 1.76 22.32 -8.40
CA TYR A 228 2.43 21.04 -8.31
C TYR A 228 2.99 20.57 -9.65
N LYS A 229 2.22 20.71 -10.75
CA LYS A 229 2.69 20.38 -12.11
C LYS A 229 3.89 21.23 -12.54
N ILE A 230 3.87 22.54 -12.24
CA ILE A 230 5.01 23.43 -12.53
C ILE A 230 6.26 22.97 -11.79
N GLY A 231 6.13 22.61 -10.50
CA GLY A 231 7.27 22.11 -9.73
C GLY A 231 7.81 20.78 -10.24
N LEU A 232 6.94 19.87 -10.71
CA LEU A 232 7.39 18.63 -11.36
C LEU A 232 8.15 18.95 -12.65
N ALA A 233 7.61 19.81 -13.53
CA ALA A 233 8.25 20.18 -14.79
C ALA A 233 9.60 20.86 -14.58
N HIS A 234 9.74 21.65 -13.51
CA HIS A 234 11.02 22.28 -13.16
C HIS A 234 12.07 21.26 -12.68
N ASN A 235 11.63 20.25 -11.92
CA ASN A 235 12.56 19.26 -11.35
C ASN A 235 12.90 18.10 -12.31
N PHE A 236 11.98 17.77 -13.23
CA PHE A 236 12.14 16.68 -14.22
C PHE A 236 12.08 17.26 -15.63
N GLN A 237 13.22 17.78 -16.12
CA GLN A 237 13.29 18.48 -17.40
C GLN A 237 13.49 17.54 -18.59
N GLU A 238 13.97 16.33 -18.33
CA GLU A 238 14.29 15.36 -19.38
C GLU A 238 13.17 14.32 -19.54
N ALA A 239 13.03 13.81 -20.76
CA ALA A 239 12.14 12.71 -21.08
C ALA A 239 12.96 11.58 -21.75
N PRO A 240 12.68 10.32 -21.45
CA PRO A 240 11.69 9.83 -20.47
C PRO A 240 12.10 10.13 -19.02
N VAL A 241 11.11 10.24 -18.14
CA VAL A 241 11.35 10.43 -16.71
C VAL A 241 11.60 9.08 -16.05
N PHE A 242 12.77 8.93 -15.45
CA PHE A 242 13.06 7.80 -14.57
C PHE A 242 12.48 8.05 -13.17
N TYR A 243 11.51 7.23 -12.74
CA TYR A 243 10.90 7.32 -11.43
C TYR A 243 11.25 6.08 -10.60
N PRO A 244 12.22 6.17 -9.67
CA PRO A 244 12.64 5.05 -8.83
C PRO A 244 11.60 4.81 -7.74
N PHE A 245 10.62 3.96 -8.02
CA PHE A 245 9.57 3.67 -7.05
C PHE A 245 10.03 2.61 -6.05
N LYS A 246 10.17 3.03 -4.80
CA LYS A 246 10.66 2.18 -3.72
C LYS A 246 9.54 1.46 -2.99
N ARG A 247 9.79 0.23 -2.61
CA ARG A 247 8.92 -0.60 -1.78
C ARG A 247 9.72 -1.31 -0.70
N ILE A 248 9.17 -1.35 0.51
CA ILE A 248 9.66 -2.22 1.57
C ILE A 248 8.85 -3.50 1.53
N LEU A 249 9.55 -4.63 1.51
CA LEU A 249 8.99 -5.97 1.66
C LEU A 249 9.50 -6.55 2.97
N MET A 250 8.60 -7.18 3.72
CA MET A 250 8.94 -7.80 4.99
C MET A 250 8.23 -9.12 5.17
N VAL A 251 8.93 -10.08 5.76
CA VAL A 251 8.41 -11.38 6.14
C VAL A 251 9.04 -11.83 7.44
N ALA A 252 8.27 -12.49 8.28
CA ALA A 252 8.75 -13.21 9.46
C ALA A 252 7.79 -14.35 9.82
N THR A 253 8.32 -15.40 10.47
CA THR A 253 7.58 -16.53 11.03
C THR A 253 7.47 -16.37 12.54
N PHE A 254 6.32 -16.67 13.13
CA PHE A 254 6.04 -16.50 14.57
C PHE A 254 5.62 -17.83 15.19
N ASN A 255 6.35 -18.27 16.22
CA ASN A 255 6.13 -19.55 16.92
C ASN A 255 5.32 -19.38 18.21
#